data_ef341377d52b10a0e42ad3a4e21bf7a9
#
_entry.id   ef341377d52b10a0e42ad3a4e21bf7a9
#
_cell.length_a   1.000
_cell.length_b   1.000
_cell.length_c   1.000
_cell.angle_alpha   90.00
_cell.angle_beta   90.00
_cell.angle_gamma   90.00
#
_symmetry.space_group_name_H-M   'P 1'
#
loop_
_entity.id
_entity.type
_entity.pdbx_description
1 polymer ?
#
loop_
_entity_poly.entity_id
_entity_poly.type
_entity_poly.pdbx_seq_one_letter_code
_entity_poly.pdbx_strand_id
1 'polypeptide(L)'
;MKMKKYLLLIFSLSFLTACEDYVDINKSTTGVTDGDLEAGGLIYGTQLMDMQQRVIPIGSPSKTTEPGNDLAVTDVMSSGQYIGYFGMNNNWRLGTEATWDFADNRMNYAYEQLYMKVYQPWVQIYQKIGTSDEPEKQEIMAIFNVVKVAGWLRATDCFGPIVYTNAGNGDIAPALDKQEDVYKAMLKDLATCADILNKATSKIMPKYDLIYDGDPVKWTKLTNSLMLRMAVRVHFVNEALAKEYIAKALDPKNGGVIESKADEAKIGNTSKYPLLNSLIATIDYKENRMGATVWSYLTGYSDPRLEKYYTQGTYNEIKGYYCIAPGNTQGQGTGRNSAEFASSPKVENADPLYWFRASETYFLKAEAALYDLIAEDVKNLYEAGVKMSMEEWGITDAAATAYLSKGSVKPAALTTSDYHYSNYSNPYGFDITAGNVSPKWDAAASEEGKLQQIITQKYLALYPNGVEAWTEYRRTGYPYLADLFDSNLPNKIGADAKARTPERFSFSTKEHQGNPNMSSLSTLLNGPDKGGTKLWWVRSGRPVQ
;
A
#
# COMPACT_ATOMS: atom_id res chain seq x y z
N MET A 1 32.59 39.34 66.88
CA MET A 1 32.65 39.24 65.38
C MET A 1 32.90 37.81 64.83
N LYS A 2 33.48 36.93 65.59
CA LYS A 2 33.75 35.52 65.12
C LYS A 2 32.52 34.62 65.11
N MET A 3 31.56 34.79 66.01
CA MET A 3 30.36 33.96 66.10
C MET A 3 29.34 34.17 64.94
N LYS A 4 29.27 35.39 64.37
CA LYS A 4 28.39 35.71 63.22
C LYS A 4 28.86 35.03 61.89
N LYS A 5 30.16 34.75 61.75
CA LYS A 5 30.70 34.06 60.53
C LYS A 5 30.37 32.58 60.49
N TYR A 6 30.29 31.92 61.64
CA TYR A 6 29.93 30.52 61.72
C TYR A 6 28.44 30.28 61.58
N LEU A 7 27.59 31.25 62.01
CA LEU A 7 26.14 31.15 61.75
C LEU A 7 25.80 31.31 60.27
N LEU A 8 26.53 32.13 59.51
CA LEU A 8 26.33 32.29 58.07
C LEU A 8 26.82 31.08 57.30
N LEU A 9 27.86 30.38 57.78
CA LEU A 9 28.37 29.16 57.11
C LEU A 9 27.43 27.96 57.33
N ILE A 10 26.82 27.83 58.51
CA ILE A 10 25.83 26.79 58.81
C ILE A 10 24.53 27.02 58.04
N PHE A 11 24.13 28.29 57.83
CA PHE A 11 22.93 28.59 57.03
C PHE A 11 23.14 28.39 55.54
N SER A 12 24.38 28.50 55.02
CA SER A 12 24.68 28.25 53.61
C SER A 12 24.85 26.74 53.30
N LEU A 13 25.22 25.90 54.29
CA LEU A 13 25.29 24.44 54.09
C LEU A 13 23.91 23.77 54.15
N SER A 14 22.94 24.34 54.86
CA SER A 14 21.58 23.77 54.92
C SER A 14 20.74 24.06 53.67
N PHE A 15 21.16 24.98 52.79
CA PHE A 15 20.51 25.22 51.50
C PHE A 15 20.95 24.22 50.38
N LEU A 16 22.07 23.53 50.56
CA LEU A 16 22.57 22.56 49.56
C LEU A 16 21.93 21.17 49.69
N THR A 17 21.39 20.83 50.86
CA THR A 17 20.67 19.55 51.05
C THR A 17 19.17 19.66 50.79
N ALA A 18 18.60 20.85 50.71
CA ALA A 18 17.18 21.07 50.44
C ALA A 18 16.79 20.92 48.96
N CYS A 19 17.77 20.84 48.03
CA CYS A 19 17.48 20.69 46.61
C CYS A 19 17.22 19.24 46.20
N GLU A 20 17.77 18.23 46.90
CA GLU A 20 17.50 16.83 46.59
C GLU A 20 16.09 16.43 47.06
N ASP A 21 15.66 16.85 48.21
CA ASP A 21 14.31 16.60 48.73
C ASP A 21 13.20 17.29 47.92
N TYR A 22 13.51 18.45 47.29
CA TYR A 22 12.52 19.21 46.51
C TYR A 22 12.15 18.48 45.19
N VAL A 23 13.06 17.74 44.59
CA VAL A 23 12.81 16.93 43.41
C VAL A 23 11.94 15.70 43.76
N ASP A 24 12.11 15.13 44.94
CA ASP A 24 11.34 13.97 45.37
C ASP A 24 9.94 14.34 45.92
N ILE A 25 9.79 15.51 46.55
CA ILE A 25 8.48 16.04 47.01
C ILE A 25 7.58 16.43 45.82
N ASN A 26 8.16 16.81 44.69
CA ASN A 26 7.42 17.14 43.47
C ASN A 26 7.17 15.93 42.54
N LYS A 27 7.66 14.74 42.88
CA LYS A 27 7.21 13.52 42.17
C LYS A 27 5.79 13.22 42.61
N SER A 28 4.85 13.35 41.67
CA SER A 28 3.46 12.97 41.93
C SER A 28 3.42 11.47 42.31
N THR A 29 3.10 11.18 43.58
CA THR A 29 2.91 9.78 44.05
C THR A 29 1.60 9.18 43.54
N THR A 30 0.77 9.97 42.87
CA THR A 30 -0.48 9.57 42.24
C THR A 30 -0.47 9.73 40.71
N GLY A 31 0.61 10.29 40.16
CA GLY A 31 0.81 10.42 38.71
C GLY A 31 1.32 9.09 38.14
N VAL A 32 0.74 8.70 36.99
CA VAL A 32 1.26 7.59 36.20
C VAL A 32 2.64 7.99 35.68
N THR A 33 3.68 7.27 36.07
CA THR A 33 5.06 7.50 35.61
C THR A 33 5.28 6.85 34.23
N ASP A 34 6.33 7.28 33.52
CA ASP A 34 6.74 6.61 32.29
C ASP A 34 7.03 5.11 32.52
N GLY A 35 7.58 4.75 33.69
CA GLY A 35 7.79 3.37 34.09
C GLY A 35 6.50 2.56 34.27
N ASP A 36 5.44 3.18 34.82
CA ASP A 36 4.12 2.53 34.93
C ASP A 36 3.47 2.35 33.55
N LEU A 37 3.65 3.31 32.65
CA LEU A 37 3.19 3.24 31.26
C LEU A 37 3.98 2.20 30.46
N GLU A 38 5.28 2.08 30.70
CA GLU A 38 6.14 1.04 30.13
C GLU A 38 5.73 -0.36 30.59
N ALA A 39 5.59 -0.55 31.91
CA ALA A 39 5.16 -1.82 32.51
C ALA A 39 3.77 -2.26 32.00
N GLY A 40 2.88 -1.31 31.74
CA GLY A 40 1.58 -1.58 31.10
C GLY A 40 1.63 -1.77 29.58
N GLY A 41 2.80 -1.58 28.95
CA GLY A 41 2.98 -1.59 27.50
C GLY A 41 2.28 -0.45 26.76
N LEU A 42 1.76 0.56 27.48
CA LEU A 42 0.97 1.64 26.89
C LEU A 42 1.81 2.55 26.00
N ILE A 43 3.07 2.82 26.37
CA ILE A 43 3.97 3.68 25.58
C ILE A 43 4.22 3.13 24.20
N TYR A 44 4.49 1.81 24.11
CA TYR A 44 4.76 1.15 22.83
C TYR A 44 3.47 0.76 22.12
N GLY A 45 2.50 0.25 22.88
CA GLY A 45 1.27 -0.33 22.35
C GLY A 45 0.38 0.66 21.60
N THR A 46 0.17 1.87 22.15
CA THR A 46 -0.66 2.89 21.49
C THR A 46 -0.03 3.37 20.19
N GLN A 47 1.29 3.50 20.15
CA GLN A 47 2.01 3.88 18.93
C GLN A 47 1.94 2.77 17.87
N LEU A 48 2.03 1.49 18.28
CA LEU A 48 1.88 0.37 17.37
C LEU A 48 0.48 0.36 16.73
N MET A 49 -0.57 0.51 17.54
CA MET A 49 -1.95 0.56 17.06
C MET A 49 -2.17 1.71 16.07
N ASP A 50 -1.61 2.89 16.34
CA ASP A 50 -1.72 4.04 15.45
C ASP A 50 -1.02 3.77 14.12
N MET A 51 0.22 3.30 14.14
CA MET A 51 0.95 2.93 12.90
C MET A 51 0.21 1.88 12.07
N GLN A 52 -0.29 0.82 12.71
CA GLN A 52 -0.99 -0.26 12.01
C GLN A 52 -2.25 0.23 11.32
N GLN A 53 -2.96 1.19 11.89
CA GLN A 53 -4.15 1.80 11.27
C GLN A 53 -3.81 2.72 10.09
N ARG A 54 -2.52 3.09 9.90
CA ARG A 54 -2.06 4.03 8.87
C ARG A 54 -1.40 3.37 7.66
N VAL A 55 -0.98 2.11 7.76
CA VAL A 55 -0.37 1.38 6.62
C VAL A 55 -1.34 1.34 5.43
N ILE A 56 -2.57 0.88 5.67
CA ILE A 56 -3.72 1.12 4.80
C ILE A 56 -4.79 1.73 5.70
N PRO A 57 -5.17 3.00 5.51
CA PRO A 57 -6.05 3.70 6.43
C PRO A 57 -7.38 2.97 6.64
N ILE A 58 -7.72 2.71 7.90
CA ILE A 58 -8.95 2.00 8.29
C ILE A 58 -9.82 2.90 9.16
N GLY A 59 -11.15 2.79 9.04
CA GLY A 59 -12.12 3.57 9.79
C GLY A 59 -12.35 3.06 11.21
N SER A 60 -13.04 3.88 12.01
CA SER A 60 -13.54 3.48 13.33
C SER A 60 -14.96 4.00 13.55
N PRO A 61 -15.76 3.39 14.44
CA PRO A 61 -17.13 3.82 14.73
C PRO A 61 -17.23 5.25 15.27
N SER A 62 -16.15 5.76 15.89
CA SER A 62 -16.10 7.12 16.45
C SER A 62 -15.79 8.19 15.41
N LYS A 63 -15.33 7.78 14.21
CA LYS A 63 -14.95 8.68 13.11
C LYS A 63 -15.51 8.12 11.80
N THR A 64 -16.65 8.63 11.38
CA THR A 64 -17.34 8.13 10.18
C THR A 64 -16.65 8.50 8.87
N THR A 65 -15.79 9.52 8.87
CA THR A 65 -15.11 10.02 7.67
C THR A 65 -13.59 9.83 7.69
N GLU A 66 -12.98 9.80 8.88
CA GLU A 66 -11.55 9.57 9.05
C GLU A 66 -11.33 8.20 9.73
N PRO A 67 -10.37 7.41 9.27
CA PRO A 67 -9.47 7.63 8.14
C PRO A 67 -10.06 7.25 6.77
N GLY A 68 -11.37 7.21 6.59
CA GLY A 68 -12.02 6.89 5.31
C GLY A 68 -11.60 7.84 4.19
N ASN A 69 -11.53 9.15 4.48
CA ASN A 69 -11.02 10.14 3.53
C ASN A 69 -9.53 9.97 3.26
N ASP A 70 -8.75 9.47 4.21
CA ASP A 70 -7.33 9.18 4.03
C ASP A 70 -7.15 8.10 2.96
N LEU A 71 -7.91 7.00 3.03
CA LEU A 71 -7.91 5.95 2.02
C LEU A 71 -8.41 6.48 0.66
N ALA A 72 -9.41 7.34 0.65
CA ALA A 72 -9.92 7.94 -0.58
C ALA A 72 -8.80 8.61 -1.36
N VAL A 73 -7.97 9.41 -0.71
CA VAL A 73 -6.87 10.16 -1.36
C VAL A 73 -5.69 9.27 -1.69
N THR A 74 -5.27 8.40 -0.78
CA THR A 74 -4.07 7.57 -0.97
C THR A 74 -4.26 6.43 -1.97
N ASP A 75 -5.48 5.92 -2.09
CA ASP A 75 -5.77 4.71 -2.86
C ASP A 75 -6.92 4.86 -3.85
N VAL A 76 -8.13 5.19 -3.37
CA VAL A 76 -9.35 4.97 -4.14
C VAL A 76 -9.50 5.97 -5.28
N MET A 77 -9.26 7.26 -5.02
CA MET A 77 -9.37 8.36 -6.01
C MET A 77 -8.08 8.60 -6.78
N SER A 78 -7.02 7.86 -6.51
CA SER A 78 -5.72 7.93 -7.14
C SER A 78 -5.34 6.58 -7.76
N SER A 79 -4.45 5.82 -7.13
CA SER A 79 -3.91 4.55 -7.65
C SER A 79 -5.00 3.54 -8.05
N GLY A 80 -6.09 3.43 -7.28
CA GLY A 80 -7.21 2.55 -7.59
C GLY A 80 -7.95 2.94 -8.86
N GLN A 81 -8.03 4.24 -9.17
CA GLN A 81 -8.58 4.71 -10.45
C GLN A 81 -7.56 4.62 -11.58
N TYR A 82 -6.27 4.90 -11.32
CA TYR A 82 -5.23 4.76 -12.34
C TYR A 82 -5.15 3.34 -12.90
N ILE A 83 -5.28 2.33 -12.01
CA ILE A 83 -5.25 0.93 -12.43
C ILE A 83 -6.63 0.40 -12.87
N GLY A 84 -7.66 1.25 -12.80
CA GLY A 84 -9.00 0.93 -13.27
C GLY A 84 -9.77 -0.07 -12.42
N TYR A 85 -9.46 -0.20 -11.12
CA TYR A 85 -10.36 -0.85 -10.17
C TYR A 85 -11.59 0.01 -9.94
N PHE A 86 -11.39 1.32 -9.84
CA PHE A 86 -12.45 2.29 -9.64
C PHE A 86 -12.53 3.25 -10.80
N GLY A 87 -13.71 3.83 -10.99
CA GLY A 87 -13.96 4.96 -11.86
C GLY A 87 -14.65 6.07 -11.08
N MET A 88 -14.32 7.32 -11.38
CA MET A 88 -14.83 8.47 -10.68
C MET A 88 -16.29 8.76 -11.06
N ASN A 89 -17.18 8.68 -10.08
CA ASN A 89 -18.60 9.01 -10.26
C ASN A 89 -18.92 10.44 -9.83
N ASN A 90 -18.36 10.89 -8.72
CA ASN A 90 -18.57 12.21 -8.17
C ASN A 90 -17.26 12.99 -8.17
N ASN A 91 -17.27 14.15 -8.82
CA ASN A 91 -16.16 15.06 -8.80
C ASN A 91 -16.52 16.32 -8.00
N TRP A 92 -16.11 16.34 -6.75
CA TRP A 92 -16.36 17.45 -5.83
C TRP A 92 -15.71 18.76 -6.26
N ARG A 93 -14.58 18.67 -6.96
CA ARG A 93 -13.76 19.81 -7.33
C ARG A 93 -13.13 19.60 -8.70
N LEU A 94 -12.92 20.68 -9.40
CA LEU A 94 -12.04 20.73 -10.55
C LEU A 94 -10.64 20.32 -10.09
N GLY A 95 -10.01 19.38 -10.79
CA GLY A 95 -8.68 18.93 -10.51
C GLY A 95 -8.61 17.92 -9.35
N THR A 96 -8.71 16.65 -9.68
CA THR A 96 -8.48 15.53 -8.77
C THR A 96 -7.31 14.68 -9.26
N GLU A 97 -6.81 13.84 -8.40
CA GLU A 97 -5.79 12.86 -8.74
C GLU A 97 -6.25 11.96 -9.90
N ALA A 98 -7.54 11.60 -9.94
CA ALA A 98 -8.14 10.79 -10.99
C ALA A 98 -8.02 11.41 -12.39
N THR A 99 -7.99 12.74 -12.47
CA THR A 99 -7.82 13.52 -13.71
C THR A 99 -6.40 14.07 -13.88
N TRP A 100 -5.45 13.52 -13.10
CA TRP A 100 -4.02 13.81 -13.11
C TRP A 100 -3.67 15.29 -12.82
N ASP A 101 -4.52 15.96 -12.09
CA ASP A 101 -4.31 17.38 -11.78
C ASP A 101 -3.41 17.61 -10.56
N PHE A 102 -2.93 16.65 -9.88
CA PHE A 102 -2.00 16.71 -8.75
C PHE A 102 -2.01 18.04 -7.98
N ALA A 103 -3.22 18.45 -7.55
CA ALA A 103 -3.40 19.68 -6.80
C ALA A 103 -2.51 19.69 -5.56
N ASP A 104 -1.82 20.80 -5.29
CA ASP A 104 -0.77 20.92 -4.29
C ASP A 104 -1.22 20.45 -2.89
N ASN A 105 -2.40 20.87 -2.45
CA ASN A 105 -2.97 20.46 -1.17
C ASN A 105 -3.28 18.95 -1.10
N ARG A 106 -3.62 18.33 -2.22
CA ARG A 106 -3.91 16.90 -2.31
C ARG A 106 -2.63 16.08 -2.27
N MET A 107 -1.59 16.53 -2.96
CA MET A 107 -0.26 15.91 -2.92
C MET A 107 0.37 16.02 -1.54
N ASN A 108 0.24 17.17 -0.89
CA ASN A 108 0.65 17.33 0.50
C ASN A 108 -0.07 16.34 1.42
N TYR A 109 -1.39 16.24 1.29
CA TYR A 109 -2.18 15.33 2.10
C TYR A 109 -1.80 13.86 1.85
N ALA A 110 -1.61 13.45 0.58
CA ALA A 110 -1.19 12.10 0.26
C ALA A 110 0.17 11.75 0.87
N TYR A 111 1.16 12.65 0.79
CA TYR A 111 2.47 12.44 1.42
C TYR A 111 2.37 12.38 2.95
N GLU A 112 1.59 13.26 3.55
CA GLU A 112 1.34 13.24 4.99
C GLU A 112 0.75 11.88 5.44
N GLN A 113 -0.24 11.35 4.73
CA GLN A 113 -0.87 10.08 5.09
C GLN A 113 0.06 8.89 4.85
N LEU A 114 0.75 8.83 3.72
CA LEU A 114 1.60 7.69 3.35
C LEU A 114 2.93 7.66 4.12
N TYR A 115 3.48 8.81 4.48
CA TYR A 115 4.79 8.92 5.11
C TYR A 115 4.73 9.42 6.55
N MET A 116 4.23 10.64 6.79
CA MET A 116 4.34 11.32 8.08
C MET A 116 3.53 10.64 9.19
N LYS A 117 2.35 10.10 8.87
CA LYS A 117 1.49 9.40 9.85
C LYS A 117 2.09 8.07 10.33
N VAL A 118 2.99 7.48 9.56
CA VAL A 118 3.78 6.32 9.98
C VAL A 118 5.07 6.76 10.69
N TYR A 119 5.68 7.86 10.25
CA TYR A 119 6.92 8.39 10.83
C TYR A 119 6.77 8.81 12.28
N GLN A 120 5.72 9.58 12.59
CA GLN A 120 5.55 10.20 13.91
C GLN A 120 5.50 9.19 15.07
N PRO A 121 4.67 8.13 15.04
CA PRO A 121 4.69 7.12 16.10
C PRO A 121 5.97 6.27 16.07
N TRP A 122 6.52 5.95 14.88
CA TRP A 122 7.75 5.17 14.79
C TRP A 122 8.94 5.88 15.43
N VAL A 123 9.15 7.17 15.15
CA VAL A 123 10.30 7.90 15.66
C VAL A 123 10.28 8.04 17.19
N GLN A 124 9.10 8.18 17.79
CA GLN A 124 8.95 8.25 19.24
C GLN A 124 9.44 6.96 19.93
N ILE A 125 9.18 5.81 19.31
CA ILE A 125 9.64 4.52 19.83
C ILE A 125 11.12 4.30 19.50
N TYR A 126 11.54 4.64 18.28
CA TYR A 126 12.94 4.53 17.88
C TYR A 126 13.87 5.32 18.79
N GLN A 127 13.50 6.53 19.19
CA GLN A 127 14.28 7.34 20.13
C GLN A 127 14.38 6.73 21.53
N LYS A 128 13.41 5.91 21.94
CA LYS A 128 13.39 5.26 23.26
C LYS A 128 14.15 3.93 23.27
N ILE A 129 13.94 3.10 22.27
CA ILE A 129 14.43 1.72 22.26
C ILE A 129 15.18 1.30 20.99
N GLY A 130 15.30 2.17 19.99
CA GLY A 130 15.87 1.83 18.67
C GLY A 130 17.32 1.34 18.70
N THR A 131 18.07 1.65 19.76
CA THR A 131 19.46 1.22 19.94
C THR A 131 19.64 0.30 21.16
N SER A 132 18.54 -0.25 21.71
CA SER A 132 18.59 -1.14 22.87
C SER A 132 19.11 -2.52 22.50
N ASP A 133 20.00 -3.08 23.34
CA ASP A 133 20.50 -4.46 23.21
C ASP A 133 19.63 -5.48 23.97
N GLU A 134 18.57 -5.04 24.63
CA GLU A 134 17.66 -5.91 25.37
C GLU A 134 16.79 -6.71 24.39
N PRO A 135 16.77 -8.05 24.45
CA PRO A 135 16.06 -8.88 23.47
C PRO A 135 14.57 -8.53 23.31
N GLU A 136 13.85 -8.27 24.40
CA GLU A 136 12.44 -7.89 24.37
C GLU A 136 12.22 -6.57 23.62
N LYS A 137 13.08 -5.57 23.84
CA LYS A 137 13.01 -4.30 23.13
C LYS A 137 13.38 -4.43 21.65
N GLN A 138 14.31 -5.33 21.31
CA GLN A 138 14.64 -5.67 19.93
C GLN A 138 13.45 -6.32 19.22
N GLU A 139 12.74 -7.24 19.87
CA GLU A 139 11.52 -7.88 19.33
C GLU A 139 10.41 -6.85 19.10
N ILE A 140 10.18 -5.93 20.04
CA ILE A 140 9.24 -4.82 19.89
C ILE A 140 9.65 -3.96 18.70
N MET A 141 10.91 -3.53 18.65
CA MET A 141 11.41 -2.66 17.58
C MET A 141 11.37 -3.33 16.21
N ALA A 142 11.54 -4.67 16.15
CA ALA A 142 11.40 -5.43 14.91
C ALA A 142 9.97 -5.32 14.35
N ILE A 143 8.92 -5.45 15.16
CA ILE A 143 7.53 -5.23 14.71
C ILE A 143 7.35 -3.80 14.21
N PHE A 144 7.82 -2.79 14.95
CA PHE A 144 7.74 -1.39 14.51
C PHE A 144 8.43 -1.15 13.17
N ASN A 145 9.59 -1.76 12.95
CA ASN A 145 10.33 -1.65 11.70
C ASN A 145 9.62 -2.36 10.54
N VAL A 146 9.00 -3.52 10.77
CA VAL A 146 8.17 -4.18 9.75
C VAL A 146 6.98 -3.31 9.36
N VAL A 147 6.27 -2.72 10.33
CA VAL A 147 5.15 -1.79 10.07
C VAL A 147 5.64 -0.54 9.35
N LYS A 148 6.81 0.03 9.76
CA LYS A 148 7.48 1.14 9.06
C LYS A 148 7.70 0.80 7.59
N VAL A 149 8.30 -0.35 7.31
CA VAL A 149 8.56 -0.76 5.92
C VAL A 149 7.26 -0.97 5.15
N ALA A 150 6.25 -1.63 5.74
CA ALA A 150 4.95 -1.82 5.08
C ALA A 150 4.29 -0.49 4.67
N GLY A 151 4.36 0.53 5.52
CA GLY A 151 3.82 1.87 5.23
C GLY A 151 4.68 2.67 4.26
N TRP A 152 6.00 2.76 4.51
CA TRP A 152 6.89 3.60 3.70
C TRP A 152 7.25 3.01 2.34
N LEU A 153 7.09 1.69 2.15
CA LEU A 153 7.15 1.10 0.81
C LEU A 153 6.07 1.72 -0.09
N ARG A 154 4.85 1.91 0.42
CA ARG A 154 3.78 2.59 -0.31
C ARG A 154 4.12 4.05 -0.60
N ALA A 155 4.77 4.75 0.35
CA ALA A 155 5.20 6.12 0.15
C ALA A 155 6.27 6.24 -0.95
N THR A 156 7.34 5.44 -0.88
CA THR A 156 8.40 5.47 -1.90
C THR A 156 7.91 4.98 -3.27
N ASP A 157 6.98 4.03 -3.32
CA ASP A 157 6.38 3.56 -4.57
C ASP A 157 5.43 4.60 -5.20
N CYS A 158 4.91 5.54 -4.41
CA CYS A 158 4.11 6.65 -4.92
C CYS A 158 4.96 7.88 -5.27
N PHE A 159 5.95 8.24 -4.45
CA PHE A 159 6.70 9.49 -4.57
C PHE A 159 8.15 9.33 -5.06
N GLY A 160 8.77 8.16 -4.89
CA GLY A 160 10.17 7.90 -5.20
C GLY A 160 11.09 8.16 -3.99
N PRO A 161 12.03 9.13 -4.05
CA PRO A 161 12.91 9.45 -2.94
C PRO A 161 12.15 9.85 -1.68
N ILE A 162 12.56 9.30 -0.55
CA ILE A 162 12.04 9.66 0.80
C ILE A 162 13.21 9.71 1.78
N VAL A 163 13.02 10.30 2.93
CA VAL A 163 13.96 10.17 4.05
C VAL A 163 13.78 8.79 4.67
N TYR A 164 14.80 7.94 4.61
CA TYR A 164 14.77 6.61 5.20
C TYR A 164 15.97 6.34 6.12
N THR A 165 17.19 6.43 5.60
CA THR A 165 18.41 6.11 6.35
C THR A 165 18.73 7.14 7.43
N ASN A 166 18.33 8.39 7.21
CA ASN A 166 18.47 9.49 8.16
C ASN A 166 17.23 9.73 9.01
N ALA A 167 16.22 8.87 8.91
CA ALA A 167 15.00 9.01 9.70
C ALA A 167 15.30 8.79 11.19
N GLY A 168 14.82 9.71 12.04
CA GLY A 168 14.97 9.60 13.50
C GLY A 168 16.34 10.00 14.07
N ASN A 169 17.28 10.47 13.24
CA ASN A 169 18.61 10.90 13.69
C ASN A 169 18.63 12.26 14.44
N GLY A 170 17.50 12.96 14.52
CA GLY A 170 17.36 14.24 15.19
C GLY A 170 17.56 15.46 14.28
N ASP A 171 17.87 15.28 13.00
CA ASP A 171 17.98 16.38 12.05
C ASP A 171 16.61 17.03 11.79
N ILE A 172 16.55 18.34 11.78
CA ILE A 172 15.32 19.11 11.48
C ILE A 172 14.94 18.96 10.00
N ALA A 173 15.94 18.85 9.12
CA ALA A 173 15.76 18.71 7.69
C ALA A 173 16.67 17.58 7.17
N PRO A 174 16.30 16.30 7.39
CA PRO A 174 17.12 15.19 6.96
C PRO A 174 17.15 15.08 5.42
N ALA A 175 18.27 14.60 4.88
CA ALA A 175 18.42 14.39 3.45
C ALA A 175 17.53 13.25 2.95
N LEU A 176 16.98 13.42 1.74
CA LEU A 176 16.28 12.36 1.03
C LEU A 176 17.28 11.30 0.55
N ASP A 177 16.88 10.05 0.60
CA ASP A 177 17.60 8.93 -0.03
C ASP A 177 17.08 8.68 -1.44
N LYS A 178 17.96 8.25 -2.35
CA LYS A 178 17.53 7.69 -3.65
C LYS A 178 16.63 6.50 -3.43
N GLN A 179 15.65 6.29 -4.27
CA GLN A 179 14.75 5.15 -4.14
C GLN A 179 15.49 3.80 -4.12
N GLU A 180 16.56 3.65 -4.89
CA GLU A 180 17.43 2.46 -4.84
C GLU A 180 18.01 2.22 -3.44
N ASP A 181 18.50 3.27 -2.79
CA ASP A 181 19.10 3.17 -1.44
C ASP A 181 18.02 2.92 -0.38
N VAL A 182 16.84 3.52 -0.56
CA VAL A 182 15.66 3.21 0.28
C VAL A 182 15.32 1.73 0.21
N TYR A 183 15.24 1.14 -0.98
CA TYR A 183 14.94 -0.29 -1.16
C TYR A 183 16.00 -1.19 -0.53
N LYS A 184 17.30 -0.88 -0.74
CA LYS A 184 18.40 -1.63 -0.11
C LYS A 184 18.33 -1.58 1.42
N ALA A 185 18.05 -0.42 1.98
CA ALA A 185 17.93 -0.25 3.43
C ALA A 185 16.70 -0.98 3.98
N MET A 186 15.54 -0.87 3.33
CA MET A 186 14.33 -1.60 3.72
C MET A 186 14.53 -3.12 3.69
N LEU A 187 15.15 -3.65 2.63
CA LEU A 187 15.45 -5.08 2.50
C LEU A 187 16.39 -5.56 3.61
N LYS A 188 17.39 -4.76 3.97
CA LYS A 188 18.30 -5.05 5.09
C LYS A 188 17.55 -5.03 6.43
N ASP A 189 16.69 -4.03 6.65
CA ASP A 189 15.87 -3.94 7.86
C ASP A 189 14.96 -5.16 8.00
N LEU A 190 14.27 -5.55 6.90
CA LEU A 190 13.41 -6.73 6.91
C LEU A 190 14.18 -8.02 7.22
N ALA A 191 15.37 -8.21 6.64
CA ALA A 191 16.20 -9.38 6.94
C ALA A 191 16.58 -9.43 8.43
N THR A 192 16.97 -8.29 9.00
CA THR A 192 17.28 -8.19 10.43
C THR A 192 16.05 -8.46 11.30
N CYS A 193 14.88 -7.91 10.92
CA CYS A 193 13.64 -8.15 11.65
C CYS A 193 13.21 -9.61 11.58
N ALA A 194 13.34 -10.27 10.42
CA ALA A 194 13.03 -11.68 10.26
C ALA A 194 13.90 -12.56 11.19
N ASP A 195 15.20 -12.26 11.27
CA ASP A 195 16.13 -12.98 12.14
C ASP A 195 15.78 -12.84 13.65
N ILE A 196 15.29 -11.66 14.06
CA ILE A 196 14.88 -11.41 15.45
C ILE A 196 13.55 -12.13 15.72
N LEU A 197 12.53 -11.90 14.87
CA LEU A 197 11.18 -12.44 15.06
C LEU A 197 11.13 -13.96 14.98
N ASN A 198 11.94 -14.58 14.10
CA ASN A 198 12.03 -16.03 13.95
C ASN A 198 12.62 -16.74 15.20
N LYS A 199 13.32 -15.99 16.05
CA LYS A 199 13.86 -16.51 17.33
C LYS A 199 12.95 -16.24 18.51
N ALA A 200 11.98 -15.35 18.38
CA ALA A 200 11.06 -15.00 19.45
C ALA A 200 10.16 -16.19 19.80
N THR A 201 10.04 -16.49 21.09
CA THR A 201 9.29 -17.65 21.60
C THR A 201 7.98 -17.25 22.28
N SER A 202 7.81 -15.96 22.55
CA SER A 202 6.64 -15.41 23.23
C SER A 202 5.91 -14.41 22.34
N LYS A 203 4.64 -14.19 22.64
CA LYS A 203 3.86 -13.15 21.97
C LYS A 203 4.40 -11.76 22.30
N ILE A 204 4.54 -10.90 21.28
CA ILE A 204 5.06 -9.56 21.39
C ILE A 204 3.89 -8.57 21.40
N MET A 205 3.68 -7.84 22.49
CA MET A 205 2.60 -6.86 22.67
C MET A 205 1.20 -7.35 22.24
N PRO A 206 0.72 -8.54 22.64
CA PRO A 206 -0.51 -9.15 22.11
C PRO A 206 -1.76 -8.31 22.37
N LYS A 207 -1.72 -7.44 23.39
CA LYS A 207 -2.84 -6.55 23.72
C LYS A 207 -3.02 -5.44 22.69
N TYR A 208 -1.97 -5.03 21.99
CA TYR A 208 -1.93 -3.85 21.14
C TYR A 208 -1.73 -4.17 19.66
N ASP A 209 -1.31 -5.38 19.32
CA ASP A 209 -1.17 -5.81 17.94
C ASP A 209 -2.54 -6.09 17.31
N LEU A 210 -2.90 -5.29 16.32
CA LEU A 210 -4.18 -5.37 15.59
C LEU A 210 -4.15 -6.38 14.44
N ILE A 211 -2.96 -6.91 14.09
CA ILE A 211 -2.76 -7.75 12.91
C ILE A 211 -2.71 -9.24 13.29
N TYR A 212 -1.89 -9.60 14.29
CA TYR A 212 -1.57 -10.99 14.61
C TYR A 212 -1.64 -11.34 16.09
N ASP A 213 -2.18 -10.47 16.94
CA ASP A 213 -2.18 -10.67 18.41
C ASP A 213 -0.78 -10.98 18.97
N GLY A 214 0.25 -10.38 18.41
CA GLY A 214 1.65 -10.51 18.80
C GLY A 214 2.31 -11.82 18.39
N ASP A 215 1.73 -12.63 17.52
CA ASP A 215 2.28 -13.91 17.06
C ASP A 215 3.56 -13.73 16.24
N PRO A 216 4.75 -14.07 16.79
CA PRO A 216 6.02 -13.83 16.11
C PRO A 216 6.19 -14.68 14.85
N VAL A 217 5.57 -15.86 14.78
CA VAL A 217 5.63 -16.72 13.57
C VAL A 217 4.93 -16.04 12.41
N LYS A 218 3.75 -15.46 12.63
CA LYS A 218 3.01 -14.74 11.59
C LYS A 218 3.71 -13.43 11.21
N TRP A 219 4.29 -12.72 12.17
CA TRP A 219 5.11 -11.54 11.89
C TRP A 219 6.34 -11.89 11.05
N THR A 220 7.02 -13.01 11.33
CA THR A 220 8.14 -13.51 10.52
C THR A 220 7.70 -13.79 9.08
N LYS A 221 6.58 -14.48 8.89
CA LYS A 221 6.02 -14.76 7.56
C LYS A 221 5.69 -13.48 6.78
N LEU A 222 5.07 -12.49 7.44
CA LEU A 222 4.80 -11.19 6.80
C LEU A 222 6.11 -10.48 6.41
N THR A 223 7.10 -10.48 7.29
CA THR A 223 8.41 -9.86 7.06
C THR A 223 9.09 -10.46 5.84
N ASN A 224 9.11 -11.78 5.73
CA ASN A 224 9.67 -12.49 4.59
C ASN A 224 8.85 -12.26 3.31
N SER A 225 7.52 -12.16 3.41
CA SER A 225 6.65 -11.90 2.26
C SER A 225 6.82 -10.49 1.71
N LEU A 226 7.02 -9.49 2.57
CA LEU A 226 7.37 -8.13 2.16
C LEU A 226 8.77 -8.08 1.51
N MET A 227 9.72 -8.84 2.06
CA MET A 227 11.07 -8.99 1.47
C MET A 227 10.98 -9.62 0.08
N LEU A 228 10.18 -10.68 -0.10
CA LEU A 228 9.95 -11.32 -1.39
C LEU A 228 9.30 -10.35 -2.39
N ARG A 229 8.26 -9.60 -1.99
CA ARG A 229 7.61 -8.57 -2.82
C ARG A 229 8.63 -7.56 -3.34
N MET A 230 9.45 -7.01 -2.45
CA MET A 230 10.45 -6.00 -2.79
C MET A 230 11.57 -6.57 -3.66
N ALA A 231 12.05 -7.76 -3.36
CA ALA A 231 13.11 -8.42 -4.11
C ALA A 231 12.66 -8.76 -5.55
N VAL A 232 11.46 -9.33 -5.71
CA VAL A 232 10.88 -9.59 -7.05
C VAL A 232 10.64 -8.27 -7.80
N ARG A 233 10.22 -7.20 -7.11
CA ARG A 233 9.99 -5.90 -7.77
C ARG A 233 11.25 -5.35 -8.46
N VAL A 234 12.42 -5.57 -7.90
CA VAL A 234 13.67 -4.96 -8.40
C VAL A 234 14.48 -5.85 -9.35
N HIS A 235 14.03 -7.06 -9.67
CA HIS A 235 14.85 -8.00 -10.44
C HIS A 235 15.24 -7.49 -11.83
N PHE A 236 14.39 -6.68 -12.48
CA PHE A 236 14.71 -6.11 -13.80
C PHE A 236 15.80 -5.03 -13.76
N VAL A 237 16.02 -4.41 -12.61
CA VAL A 237 16.99 -3.30 -12.46
C VAL A 237 18.18 -3.67 -11.58
N ASN A 238 18.04 -4.69 -10.72
CA ASN A 238 19.13 -5.20 -9.88
C ASN A 238 18.91 -6.69 -9.54
N GLU A 239 19.25 -7.55 -10.49
CA GLU A 239 19.06 -9.01 -10.36
C GLU A 239 19.85 -9.61 -9.19
N ALA A 240 21.06 -9.11 -8.91
CA ALA A 240 21.88 -9.61 -7.81
C ALA A 240 21.20 -9.34 -6.45
N LEU A 241 20.68 -8.14 -6.24
CA LEU A 241 19.90 -7.79 -5.06
C LEU A 241 18.64 -8.65 -4.96
N ALA A 242 17.95 -8.86 -6.07
CA ALA A 242 16.76 -9.69 -6.12
C ALA A 242 17.06 -11.14 -5.69
N LYS A 243 18.06 -11.77 -6.29
CA LYS A 243 18.49 -13.15 -5.97
C LYS A 243 18.86 -13.31 -4.49
N GLU A 244 19.61 -12.35 -3.95
CA GLU A 244 20.03 -12.37 -2.55
C GLU A 244 18.82 -12.42 -1.61
N TYR A 245 17.87 -11.49 -1.80
CA TYR A 245 16.75 -11.35 -0.86
C TYR A 245 15.58 -12.31 -1.14
N ILE A 246 15.41 -12.79 -2.36
CA ILE A 246 14.51 -13.92 -2.66
C ILE A 246 15.00 -15.17 -1.94
N ALA A 247 16.30 -15.48 -2.02
CA ALA A 247 16.87 -16.62 -1.32
C ALA A 247 16.69 -16.54 0.20
N LYS A 248 16.89 -15.35 0.79
CA LYS A 248 16.65 -15.14 2.23
C LYS A 248 15.18 -15.30 2.61
N ALA A 249 14.27 -14.72 1.82
CA ALA A 249 12.83 -14.75 2.09
C ALA A 249 12.25 -16.16 2.01
N LEU A 250 12.76 -16.99 1.10
CA LEU A 250 12.28 -18.34 0.84
C LEU A 250 13.08 -19.45 1.52
N ASP A 251 14.15 -19.13 2.26
CA ASP A 251 14.86 -20.15 3.05
C ASP A 251 13.94 -20.70 4.15
N PRO A 252 13.65 -22.02 4.15
CA PRO A 252 12.77 -22.63 5.16
C PRO A 252 13.23 -22.40 6.62
N LYS A 253 14.52 -22.14 6.82
CA LYS A 253 15.08 -21.84 8.16
C LYS A 253 14.67 -20.48 8.68
N ASN A 254 14.24 -19.58 7.81
CA ASN A 254 13.84 -18.20 8.14
C ASN A 254 12.34 -18.07 8.43
N GLY A 255 11.62 -19.15 8.74
CA GLY A 255 10.23 -19.13 9.22
C GLY A 255 9.17 -19.09 8.11
N GLY A 256 9.56 -19.10 6.82
CA GLY A 256 8.64 -19.17 5.68
C GLY A 256 7.95 -17.84 5.33
N VAL A 257 7.05 -17.89 4.35
CA VAL A 257 6.26 -16.78 3.83
C VAL A 257 4.76 -17.03 4.01
N ILE A 258 3.91 -16.05 3.69
CA ILE A 258 2.45 -16.20 3.73
C ILE A 258 2.00 -17.02 2.52
N GLU A 259 1.55 -18.26 2.75
CA GLU A 259 1.03 -19.17 1.72
C GLU A 259 -0.38 -19.68 2.03
N SER A 260 -0.99 -19.23 3.13
CA SER A 260 -2.35 -19.60 3.52
C SER A 260 -3.16 -18.41 4.01
N LYS A 261 -4.48 -18.49 3.88
CA LYS A 261 -5.42 -17.48 4.42
C LYS A 261 -5.28 -17.24 5.93
N ALA A 262 -4.82 -18.25 6.67
CA ALA A 262 -4.63 -18.15 8.12
C ALA A 262 -3.46 -17.22 8.51
N ASP A 263 -2.53 -17.01 7.59
CA ASP A 263 -1.32 -16.21 7.79
C ASP A 263 -1.42 -14.80 7.19
N GLU A 264 -2.50 -14.50 6.45
CA GLU A 264 -2.68 -13.19 5.78
C GLU A 264 -2.59 -12.01 6.75
N ALA A 265 -1.88 -10.97 6.34
CA ALA A 265 -1.79 -9.73 7.08
C ALA A 265 -3.00 -8.85 6.79
N LYS A 266 -3.86 -8.69 7.78
CA LYS A 266 -5.10 -7.93 7.64
C LYS A 266 -5.45 -7.18 8.92
N ILE A 267 -6.07 -6.03 8.75
CA ILE A 267 -6.62 -5.22 9.83
C ILE A 267 -8.13 -5.06 9.63
N GLY A 268 -8.92 -5.19 10.68
CA GLY A 268 -10.37 -5.12 10.55
C GLY A 268 -11.12 -5.10 11.87
N ASN A 269 -12.42 -5.38 11.78
CA ASN A 269 -13.32 -5.37 12.91
C ASN A 269 -13.10 -6.59 13.80
N THR A 270 -12.83 -6.34 15.07
CA THR A 270 -12.77 -7.36 16.12
C THR A 270 -13.61 -6.92 17.31
N SER A 271 -13.98 -7.86 18.19
CA SER A 271 -14.68 -7.54 19.44
C SER A 271 -13.89 -6.59 20.34
N LYS A 272 -12.57 -6.62 20.23
CA LYS A 272 -11.64 -5.78 21.00
C LYS A 272 -11.45 -4.40 20.36
N TYR A 273 -11.42 -4.37 19.03
CA TYR A 273 -11.20 -3.17 18.24
C TYR A 273 -12.22 -3.13 17.09
N PRO A 274 -13.32 -2.38 17.24
CA PRO A 274 -14.39 -2.30 16.24
C PRO A 274 -13.99 -1.35 15.10
N LEU A 275 -13.02 -1.75 14.28
CA LEU A 275 -12.57 -1.00 13.12
C LEU A 275 -13.50 -1.27 11.94
N LEU A 276 -13.73 -0.28 11.10
CA LEU A 276 -14.61 -0.35 9.94
C LEU A 276 -13.82 -0.23 8.64
N ASN A 277 -14.22 -0.96 7.62
CA ASN A 277 -13.60 -0.84 6.30
C ASN A 277 -13.82 0.56 5.73
N SER A 278 -12.74 1.32 5.56
CA SER A 278 -12.81 2.72 5.14
C SER A 278 -13.18 2.92 3.67
N LEU A 279 -13.18 1.87 2.85
CA LEU A 279 -13.68 1.92 1.47
C LEU A 279 -15.19 2.27 1.44
N ILE A 280 -15.93 1.91 2.49
CA ILE A 280 -17.35 2.26 2.66
C ILE A 280 -17.58 3.77 2.55
N ALA A 281 -16.72 4.60 3.13
CA ALA A 281 -16.88 6.06 3.08
C ALA A 281 -16.95 6.58 1.64
N THR A 282 -16.11 6.07 0.73
CA THR A 282 -16.11 6.47 -0.67
C THR A 282 -17.32 5.96 -1.45
N ILE A 283 -17.92 4.85 -1.01
CA ILE A 283 -19.15 4.30 -1.56
C ILE A 283 -20.35 5.13 -1.10
N ASP A 284 -20.43 5.44 0.18
CA ASP A 284 -21.52 6.24 0.79
C ASP A 284 -21.55 7.66 0.22
N TYR A 285 -20.40 8.26 -0.03
CA TYR A 285 -20.28 9.54 -0.74
C TYR A 285 -20.52 9.43 -2.24
N LYS A 286 -20.73 8.23 -2.77
CA LYS A 286 -20.93 7.96 -4.20
C LYS A 286 -19.76 8.43 -5.09
N GLU A 287 -18.56 8.42 -4.56
CA GLU A 287 -17.38 8.90 -5.26
C GLU A 287 -16.88 7.90 -6.30
N ASN A 288 -17.05 6.61 -6.03
CA ASN A 288 -16.49 5.54 -6.82
C ASN A 288 -17.53 4.56 -7.34
N ARG A 289 -17.24 4.02 -8.51
CA ARG A 289 -17.92 2.91 -9.14
C ARG A 289 -16.87 1.97 -9.77
N MET A 290 -17.31 0.87 -10.34
CA MET A 290 -16.48 -0.06 -11.08
C MET A 290 -15.74 0.64 -12.23
N GLY A 291 -14.43 0.45 -12.32
CA GLY A 291 -13.60 0.99 -13.40
C GLY A 291 -13.65 0.12 -14.67
N ALA A 292 -13.35 0.72 -15.81
CA ALA A 292 -13.45 0.05 -17.12
C ALA A 292 -12.45 -1.10 -17.27
N THR A 293 -11.23 -0.97 -16.78
CA THR A 293 -10.22 -2.03 -16.91
C THR A 293 -10.63 -3.30 -16.18
N VAL A 294 -10.98 -3.20 -14.90
CA VAL A 294 -11.37 -4.39 -14.11
C VAL A 294 -12.67 -5.01 -14.65
N TRP A 295 -13.62 -4.18 -15.11
CA TRP A 295 -14.82 -4.64 -15.79
C TRP A 295 -14.49 -5.49 -17.01
N SER A 296 -13.57 -5.00 -17.85
CA SER A 296 -13.17 -5.70 -19.08
C SER A 296 -12.65 -7.11 -18.81
N TYR A 297 -11.75 -7.25 -17.84
CA TYR A 297 -11.18 -8.56 -17.49
C TYR A 297 -12.20 -9.47 -16.81
N LEU A 298 -12.89 -8.99 -15.78
CA LEU A 298 -13.83 -9.82 -15.04
C LEU A 298 -15.01 -10.29 -15.91
N THR A 299 -15.54 -9.40 -16.75
CA THR A 299 -16.65 -9.70 -17.65
C THR A 299 -16.19 -10.61 -18.80
N GLY A 300 -15.11 -10.25 -19.49
CA GLY A 300 -14.62 -10.99 -20.66
C GLY A 300 -14.12 -12.39 -20.31
N TYR A 301 -13.53 -12.57 -19.14
CA TYR A 301 -13.12 -13.88 -18.64
C TYR A 301 -14.27 -14.67 -18.02
N SER A 302 -15.46 -14.08 -17.85
CA SER A 302 -16.53 -14.64 -17.01
C SER A 302 -15.96 -15.08 -15.67
N ASP A 303 -15.26 -14.16 -15.01
CA ASP A 303 -14.51 -14.41 -13.78
C ASP A 303 -15.46 -14.49 -12.59
N PRO A 304 -15.44 -15.56 -11.79
CA PRO A 304 -16.37 -15.70 -10.66
C PRO A 304 -16.11 -14.66 -9.54
N ARG A 305 -14.99 -13.95 -9.56
CA ARG A 305 -14.71 -12.84 -8.63
C ARG A 305 -15.56 -11.59 -8.92
N LEU A 306 -16.15 -11.48 -10.12
CA LEU A 306 -16.98 -10.33 -10.50
C LEU A 306 -18.09 -10.05 -9.50
N GLU A 307 -18.89 -11.04 -9.14
CA GLU A 307 -19.99 -10.92 -8.18
C GLU A 307 -19.56 -10.78 -6.71
N LYS A 308 -18.26 -11.06 -6.44
CA LYS A 308 -17.66 -10.87 -5.13
C LYS A 308 -17.13 -9.45 -4.95
N TYR A 309 -16.62 -8.85 -6.01
CA TYR A 309 -15.99 -7.53 -5.99
C TYR A 309 -17.00 -6.39 -6.16
N TYR A 310 -18.08 -6.63 -6.93
CA TYR A 310 -19.03 -5.57 -7.29
C TYR A 310 -20.47 -6.03 -7.17
N THR A 311 -21.34 -5.05 -6.90
CA THR A 311 -22.80 -5.18 -7.03
C THR A 311 -23.20 -4.85 -8.46
N GLN A 312 -24.33 -5.41 -8.92
CA GLN A 312 -24.92 -4.97 -10.19
C GLN A 312 -25.42 -3.54 -10.10
N GLY A 313 -25.18 -2.77 -11.14
CA GLY A 313 -25.85 -1.49 -11.38
C GLY A 313 -27.14 -1.66 -12.17
N THR A 314 -27.78 -0.54 -12.51
CA THR A 314 -29.02 -0.53 -13.31
C THR A 314 -28.97 0.59 -14.34
N TYR A 315 -29.09 0.22 -15.62
CA TYR A 315 -29.17 1.16 -16.72
C TYR A 315 -30.41 0.86 -17.59
N ASN A 316 -31.26 1.87 -17.80
CA ASN A 316 -32.53 1.71 -18.52
C ASN A 316 -33.33 0.49 -18.01
N GLU A 317 -33.49 0.37 -16.69
CA GLU A 317 -34.19 -0.74 -16.01
C GLU A 317 -33.51 -2.11 -16.11
N ILE A 318 -32.40 -2.22 -16.84
CA ILE A 318 -31.65 -3.47 -16.99
C ILE A 318 -30.57 -3.55 -15.91
N LYS A 319 -30.59 -4.64 -15.14
CA LYS A 319 -29.53 -4.95 -14.18
C LYS A 319 -28.34 -5.60 -14.88
N GLY A 320 -27.13 -5.14 -14.52
CA GLY A 320 -25.90 -5.64 -15.11
C GLY A 320 -24.65 -5.10 -14.44
N TYR A 321 -23.48 -5.44 -14.95
CA TYR A 321 -22.22 -4.88 -14.49
C TYR A 321 -21.81 -3.77 -15.46
N TYR A 322 -21.78 -2.55 -14.96
CA TYR A 322 -21.50 -1.32 -15.71
C TYR A 322 -20.29 -0.62 -15.10
N CYS A 323 -19.44 -0.05 -15.96
CA CYS A 323 -18.18 0.57 -15.56
C CYS A 323 -18.13 2.07 -15.89
N ILE A 324 -17.09 2.73 -15.39
CA ILE A 324 -16.75 4.12 -15.70
C ILE A 324 -15.37 4.18 -16.37
N ALA A 325 -15.24 5.06 -17.36
CA ALA A 325 -14.00 5.34 -18.05
C ALA A 325 -12.92 5.91 -17.12
N PRO A 326 -11.65 5.48 -17.26
CA PRO A 326 -10.54 6.07 -16.51
C PRO A 326 -10.30 7.53 -16.95
N GLY A 327 -9.96 8.40 -16.01
CA GLY A 327 -9.73 9.81 -16.28
C GLY A 327 -10.98 10.57 -16.72
N ASN A 328 -12.16 10.10 -16.31
CA ASN A 328 -13.42 10.75 -16.64
C ASN A 328 -13.47 12.17 -16.10
N THR A 329 -13.58 13.14 -16.99
CA THR A 329 -13.66 14.58 -16.67
C THR A 329 -15.10 15.12 -16.75
N GLN A 330 -16.07 14.30 -17.14
CA GLN A 330 -17.47 14.70 -17.24
C GLN A 330 -18.06 14.98 -15.86
N GLY A 331 -18.84 16.04 -15.76
CA GLY A 331 -19.44 16.47 -14.50
C GLY A 331 -18.50 17.22 -13.56
N GLN A 332 -17.27 17.53 -14.00
CA GLN A 332 -16.33 18.35 -13.21
C GLN A 332 -16.96 19.69 -12.82
N GLY A 333 -16.82 20.04 -11.55
CA GLY A 333 -17.33 21.30 -11.01
C GLY A 333 -18.83 21.36 -10.74
N THR A 334 -19.58 20.31 -11.03
CA THR A 334 -21.05 20.27 -10.79
C THR A 334 -21.44 19.63 -9.45
N GLY A 335 -20.53 18.87 -8.81
CA GLY A 335 -20.83 18.08 -7.61
C GLY A 335 -21.89 17.00 -7.85
N ARG A 336 -22.18 16.67 -9.11
CA ARG A 336 -23.22 15.72 -9.48
C ARG A 336 -22.64 14.36 -9.79
N ASN A 337 -23.38 13.34 -9.39
CA ASN A 337 -23.06 11.97 -9.74
C ASN A 337 -23.32 11.75 -11.22
N SER A 338 -22.28 11.44 -11.99
CA SER A 338 -22.36 11.32 -13.44
C SER A 338 -22.73 9.90 -13.91
N ALA A 339 -22.54 8.89 -13.07
CA ALA A 339 -22.72 7.51 -13.44
C ALA A 339 -23.23 6.64 -12.28
N GLU A 340 -24.34 7.05 -11.64
CA GLU A 340 -24.99 6.26 -10.57
C GLU A 340 -25.48 4.89 -11.04
N PHE A 341 -25.71 4.71 -12.34
CA PHE A 341 -26.05 3.44 -12.95
C PHE A 341 -24.95 2.40 -12.85
N ALA A 342 -23.68 2.80 -12.71
CA ALA A 342 -22.55 1.91 -12.72
C ALA A 342 -22.46 1.08 -11.43
N SER A 343 -21.84 -0.09 -11.57
CA SER A 343 -21.65 -1.06 -10.47
C SER A 343 -20.84 -0.48 -9.34
N SER A 344 -21.27 -0.72 -8.12
CA SER A 344 -20.59 -0.26 -6.90
C SER A 344 -19.66 -1.35 -6.35
N PRO A 345 -18.52 -1.01 -5.73
CA PRO A 345 -17.76 -1.98 -4.94
C PRO A 345 -18.66 -2.66 -3.90
N LYS A 346 -18.47 -3.97 -3.73
CA LYS A 346 -19.20 -4.77 -2.76
C LYS A 346 -18.36 -4.95 -1.51
N VAL A 347 -18.64 -4.14 -0.49
CA VAL A 347 -17.87 -4.07 0.74
C VAL A 347 -18.82 -3.92 1.92
N GLU A 348 -18.55 -4.69 2.97
CA GLU A 348 -19.25 -4.59 4.24
C GLU A 348 -18.37 -3.88 5.28
N ASN A 349 -18.99 -3.24 6.27
CA ASN A 349 -18.29 -2.52 7.33
C ASN A 349 -17.25 -3.40 8.07
N ALA A 350 -17.55 -4.68 8.24
CA ALA A 350 -16.70 -5.62 8.95
C ALA A 350 -15.60 -6.25 8.09
N ASP A 351 -15.61 -6.02 6.78
CA ASP A 351 -14.58 -6.58 5.89
C ASP A 351 -13.21 -6.00 6.23
N PRO A 352 -12.17 -6.84 6.36
CA PRO A 352 -10.84 -6.35 6.65
C PRO A 352 -10.16 -5.70 5.45
N LEU A 353 -9.19 -4.83 5.72
CA LEU A 353 -8.22 -4.35 4.75
C LEU A 353 -6.95 -5.21 4.83
N TYR A 354 -6.45 -5.66 3.69
CA TYR A 354 -5.32 -6.58 3.61
C TYR A 354 -4.04 -5.85 3.22
N TRP A 355 -2.99 -6.01 4.04
CA TRP A 355 -1.64 -5.56 3.70
C TRP A 355 -0.93 -6.53 2.77
N PHE A 356 -1.21 -7.84 2.97
CA PHE A 356 -0.64 -8.92 2.18
C PHE A 356 -1.57 -10.13 2.18
N ARG A 357 -1.86 -10.68 0.99
CA ARG A 357 -2.66 -11.88 0.79
C ARG A 357 -1.80 -13.07 0.38
N ALA A 358 -2.27 -14.27 0.68
CA ALA A 358 -1.57 -15.51 0.34
C ALA A 358 -1.38 -15.68 -1.18
N SER A 359 -2.39 -15.31 -1.97
CA SER A 359 -2.32 -15.39 -3.43
C SER A 359 -1.17 -14.59 -4.03
N GLU A 360 -0.81 -13.47 -3.42
CA GLU A 360 0.30 -12.64 -3.90
C GLU A 360 1.64 -13.39 -3.84
N THR A 361 1.90 -14.16 -2.77
CA THR A 361 3.11 -14.97 -2.66
C THR A 361 3.29 -15.91 -3.85
N TYR A 362 2.22 -16.60 -4.25
CA TYR A 362 2.29 -17.53 -5.39
C TYR A 362 2.60 -16.82 -6.71
N PHE A 363 2.02 -15.63 -6.95
CA PHE A 363 2.35 -14.84 -8.14
C PHE A 363 3.76 -14.27 -8.12
N LEU A 364 4.27 -13.86 -6.95
CA LEU A 364 5.67 -13.45 -6.79
C LEU A 364 6.63 -14.61 -7.06
N LYS A 365 6.34 -15.80 -6.52
CA LYS A 365 7.11 -17.02 -6.79
C LYS A 365 7.01 -17.42 -8.27
N ALA A 366 5.83 -17.30 -8.91
CA ALA A 366 5.65 -17.61 -10.33
C ALA A 366 6.51 -16.68 -11.22
N GLU A 367 6.57 -15.39 -10.91
CA GLU A 367 7.44 -14.47 -11.62
C GLU A 367 8.92 -14.78 -11.35
N ALA A 368 9.30 -15.03 -10.10
CA ALA A 368 10.67 -15.41 -9.76
C ALA A 368 11.11 -16.71 -10.47
N ALA A 369 10.24 -17.70 -10.57
CA ALA A 369 10.50 -18.93 -11.32
C ALA A 369 10.59 -18.72 -12.84
N LEU A 370 9.78 -17.80 -13.40
CA LEU A 370 9.80 -17.46 -14.82
C LEU A 370 11.17 -16.89 -15.26
N TYR A 371 11.85 -16.19 -14.36
CA TYR A 371 13.17 -15.57 -14.59
C TYR A 371 14.32 -16.35 -13.92
N ASP A 372 14.16 -17.64 -13.64
CA ASP A 372 15.17 -18.53 -13.07
C ASP A 372 15.80 -18.01 -11.76
N LEU A 373 15.02 -17.23 -10.97
CA LEU A 373 15.45 -16.76 -9.66
C LEU A 373 15.17 -17.79 -8.56
N ILE A 374 14.27 -18.74 -8.81
CA ILE A 374 13.97 -19.91 -7.97
C ILE A 374 13.73 -21.14 -8.86
N ALA A 375 13.95 -22.34 -8.31
CA ALA A 375 13.81 -23.61 -9.03
C ALA A 375 12.45 -24.27 -8.75
N GLU A 376 11.35 -23.58 -9.08
CA GLU A 376 9.97 -24.10 -8.96
C GLU A 376 9.25 -24.05 -10.31
N ASP A 377 8.17 -24.84 -10.46
CA ASP A 377 7.39 -24.86 -11.70
C ASP A 377 6.46 -23.65 -11.82
N VAL A 378 6.68 -22.84 -12.84
CA VAL A 378 5.97 -21.57 -13.08
C VAL A 378 4.46 -21.78 -13.21
N LYS A 379 4.03 -22.82 -13.97
CA LYS A 379 2.61 -23.13 -14.18
C LYS A 379 1.92 -23.47 -12.87
N ASN A 380 2.54 -24.35 -12.08
CA ASN A 380 1.95 -24.78 -10.81
C ASN A 380 1.79 -23.59 -9.86
N LEU A 381 2.78 -22.70 -9.78
CA LEU A 381 2.72 -21.47 -8.98
C LEU A 381 1.65 -20.51 -9.48
N TYR A 382 1.54 -20.30 -10.77
CA TYR A 382 0.50 -19.48 -11.39
C TYR A 382 -0.91 -20.00 -11.06
N GLU A 383 -1.15 -21.30 -11.30
CA GLU A 383 -2.44 -21.93 -11.03
C GLU A 383 -2.78 -21.92 -9.52
N ALA A 384 -1.78 -22.14 -8.65
CA ALA A 384 -1.94 -22.02 -7.21
C ALA A 384 -2.32 -20.60 -6.79
N GLY A 385 -1.69 -19.57 -7.38
CA GLY A 385 -2.02 -18.16 -7.13
C GLY A 385 -3.46 -17.84 -7.51
N VAL A 386 -3.94 -18.30 -8.66
CA VAL A 386 -5.33 -18.09 -9.09
C VAL A 386 -6.31 -18.80 -8.16
N LYS A 387 -6.04 -20.06 -7.80
CA LYS A 387 -6.88 -20.85 -6.88
C LYS A 387 -6.94 -20.22 -5.50
N MET A 388 -5.79 -19.81 -4.95
CA MET A 388 -5.72 -19.12 -3.66
C MET A 388 -6.50 -17.80 -3.70
N SER A 389 -6.33 -16.98 -4.74
CA SER A 389 -7.11 -15.75 -4.89
C SER A 389 -8.63 -16.00 -4.91
N MET A 390 -9.08 -17.08 -5.54
CA MET A 390 -10.49 -17.44 -5.53
C MET A 390 -10.96 -17.96 -4.18
N GLU A 391 -10.14 -18.77 -3.50
CA GLU A 391 -10.41 -19.24 -2.13
C GLU A 391 -10.51 -18.07 -1.13
N GLU A 392 -9.69 -17.04 -1.26
CA GLU A 392 -9.74 -15.81 -0.45
C GLU A 392 -11.14 -15.16 -0.50
N TRP A 393 -11.84 -15.29 -1.60
CA TRP A 393 -13.19 -14.75 -1.82
C TRP A 393 -14.31 -15.79 -1.70
N GLY A 394 -13.99 -16.98 -1.16
CA GLY A 394 -14.98 -18.04 -0.93
C GLY A 394 -15.50 -18.68 -2.21
N ILE A 395 -14.73 -18.66 -3.30
CA ILE A 395 -15.00 -19.35 -4.55
C ILE A 395 -14.42 -20.75 -4.45
N THR A 396 -15.17 -21.76 -4.89
CA THR A 396 -14.77 -23.18 -4.77
C THR A 396 -13.61 -23.53 -5.71
N ASP A 397 -12.80 -24.55 -5.33
CA ASP A 397 -11.73 -25.07 -6.20
C ASP A 397 -12.25 -25.58 -7.53
N ALA A 398 -13.46 -26.15 -7.57
CA ALA A 398 -14.09 -26.59 -8.83
C ALA A 398 -14.34 -25.40 -9.77
N ALA A 399 -14.82 -24.25 -9.26
CA ALA A 399 -15.01 -23.04 -10.06
C ALA A 399 -13.67 -22.44 -10.50
N ALA A 400 -12.66 -22.44 -9.64
CA ALA A 400 -11.31 -21.99 -9.97
C ALA A 400 -10.67 -22.88 -11.06
N THR A 401 -10.82 -24.18 -10.98
CA THR A 401 -10.33 -25.14 -11.98
C THR A 401 -11.04 -24.94 -13.34
N ALA A 402 -12.37 -24.74 -13.33
CA ALA A 402 -13.13 -24.42 -14.53
C ALA A 402 -12.69 -23.09 -15.16
N TYR A 403 -12.38 -22.08 -14.34
CA TYR A 403 -11.85 -20.81 -14.81
C TYR A 403 -10.47 -20.97 -15.48
N LEU A 404 -9.56 -21.71 -14.88
CA LEU A 404 -8.23 -22.02 -15.41
C LEU A 404 -8.24 -22.85 -16.71
N SER A 405 -9.35 -23.48 -17.06
CA SER A 405 -9.51 -24.19 -18.33
C SER A 405 -9.82 -23.29 -19.53
N LYS A 406 -10.19 -22.02 -19.30
CA LYS A 406 -10.63 -21.07 -20.33
C LYS A 406 -9.46 -20.55 -21.16
N GLY A 407 -9.19 -21.17 -22.30
CA GLY A 407 -8.06 -20.82 -23.19
C GLY A 407 -8.39 -19.88 -24.34
N SER A 408 -9.69 -19.60 -24.59
CA SER A 408 -10.13 -18.79 -25.74
C SER A 408 -10.76 -17.46 -25.34
N VAL A 409 -10.95 -17.22 -24.04
CA VAL A 409 -11.59 -15.99 -23.56
C VAL A 409 -10.60 -14.82 -23.57
N LYS A 410 -11.11 -13.64 -23.82
CA LYS A 410 -10.37 -12.38 -23.85
C LYS A 410 -11.07 -11.33 -22.98
N PRO A 411 -10.40 -10.27 -22.56
CA PRO A 411 -11.07 -9.12 -21.94
C PRO A 411 -12.23 -8.63 -22.82
N ALA A 412 -13.30 -8.15 -22.21
CA ALA A 412 -14.42 -7.60 -22.97
C ALA A 412 -14.06 -6.20 -23.53
N ALA A 413 -14.40 -5.94 -24.77
CA ALA A 413 -14.40 -4.61 -25.35
C ALA A 413 -15.66 -3.87 -24.94
N LEU A 414 -15.58 -2.55 -24.88
CA LEU A 414 -16.74 -1.66 -24.73
C LEU A 414 -16.90 -0.87 -26.01
N THR A 415 -18.04 -0.98 -26.66
CA THR A 415 -18.34 -0.18 -27.86
C THR A 415 -19.04 1.13 -27.45
N THR A 416 -18.92 2.17 -28.28
CA THR A 416 -19.55 3.46 -28.03
C THR A 416 -21.08 3.41 -28.04
N SER A 417 -21.67 2.31 -28.55
CA SER A 417 -23.11 2.07 -28.62
C SER A 417 -23.67 1.24 -27.47
N ASP A 418 -22.81 0.62 -26.63
CA ASP A 418 -23.25 -0.36 -25.66
C ASP A 418 -24.09 0.21 -24.53
N TYR A 419 -23.84 1.42 -24.11
CA TYR A 419 -24.65 2.17 -23.17
C TYR A 419 -24.15 3.59 -22.94
N HIS A 420 -24.93 4.47 -22.62
CA HIS A 420 -24.91 5.45 -21.66
C HIS A 420 -23.90 6.43 -21.51
N TYR A 421 -22.89 6.31 -22.07
CA TYR A 421 -22.07 7.48 -22.27
C TYR A 421 -22.78 8.49 -23.18
N SER A 422 -24.01 8.22 -23.58
CA SER A 422 -24.94 9.21 -24.16
C SER A 422 -25.18 10.43 -23.27
N ASN A 423 -24.98 10.33 -21.96
CA ASN A 423 -24.98 11.45 -21.03
C ASN A 423 -23.66 12.21 -20.99
N TYR A 424 -22.65 11.72 -21.68
CA TYR A 424 -21.37 12.38 -21.85
C TYR A 424 -21.34 13.06 -23.22
N SER A 425 -20.74 14.25 -23.31
CA SER A 425 -20.62 14.98 -24.54
C SER A 425 -19.80 14.27 -25.64
N ASN A 426 -18.98 13.29 -25.23
CA ASN A 426 -18.17 12.48 -26.12
C ASN A 426 -18.48 10.99 -25.92
N PRO A 427 -18.67 10.23 -27.00
CA PRO A 427 -18.79 8.78 -26.91
C PRO A 427 -17.48 8.16 -26.41
N TYR A 428 -17.58 7.12 -25.58
CA TYR A 428 -16.43 6.39 -25.06
C TYR A 428 -16.56 4.90 -25.38
N GLY A 429 -15.49 4.34 -25.86
CA GLY A 429 -15.32 2.90 -26.07
C GLY A 429 -13.83 2.57 -26.05
N PHE A 430 -13.52 1.28 -25.85
CA PHE A 430 -12.15 0.79 -25.89
C PHE A 430 -12.13 -0.69 -26.27
N ASP A 431 -10.99 -1.14 -26.79
CA ASP A 431 -10.74 -2.54 -27.11
C ASP A 431 -9.30 -2.91 -26.73
N ILE A 432 -9.16 -3.71 -25.67
CA ILE A 432 -7.87 -4.25 -25.21
C ILE A 432 -7.75 -5.76 -25.47
N THR A 433 -8.55 -6.30 -26.39
CA THR A 433 -8.53 -7.74 -26.70
C THR A 433 -7.28 -8.16 -27.49
N ALA A 434 -6.77 -7.27 -28.33
CA ALA A 434 -5.58 -7.52 -29.14
C ALA A 434 -4.33 -7.67 -28.26
N GLY A 435 -3.54 -8.72 -28.50
CA GLY A 435 -2.33 -9.00 -27.71
C GLY A 435 -2.57 -9.44 -26.27
N ASN A 436 -3.84 -9.57 -25.84
CA ASN A 436 -4.15 -9.97 -24.48
C ASN A 436 -4.20 -11.48 -24.29
N VAL A 437 -3.99 -11.94 -23.05
CA VAL A 437 -3.89 -13.34 -22.65
C VAL A 437 -5.21 -13.91 -22.12
N SER A 438 -5.31 -15.21 -22.03
CA SER A 438 -6.43 -15.93 -21.40
C SER A 438 -6.03 -16.45 -20.02
N PRO A 439 -6.99 -16.81 -19.13
CA PRO A 439 -6.69 -17.38 -17.81
C PRO A 439 -5.97 -18.73 -17.85
N LYS A 440 -6.22 -19.56 -18.86
CA LYS A 440 -5.53 -20.84 -19.04
C LYS A 440 -4.06 -20.60 -19.31
N TRP A 441 -3.19 -21.27 -18.53
CA TRP A 441 -1.76 -21.18 -18.77
C TRP A 441 -1.37 -21.61 -20.19
N ASP A 442 -0.63 -20.76 -20.88
CA ASP A 442 -0.09 -21.04 -22.20
C ASP A 442 1.41 -21.38 -22.10
N ALA A 443 1.71 -22.69 -22.09
CA ALA A 443 3.09 -23.17 -22.03
C ALA A 443 3.92 -22.77 -23.26
N ALA A 444 3.27 -22.53 -24.42
CA ALA A 444 3.92 -22.13 -25.67
C ALA A 444 4.13 -20.61 -25.79
N ALA A 445 3.56 -19.82 -24.88
CA ALA A 445 3.76 -18.38 -24.87
C ALA A 445 5.24 -18.02 -24.65
N SER A 446 5.65 -16.88 -25.21
CA SER A 446 6.96 -16.28 -24.89
C SER A 446 7.07 -15.97 -23.39
N GLU A 447 8.29 -15.75 -22.89
CA GLU A 447 8.52 -15.30 -21.52
C GLU A 447 7.70 -14.04 -21.19
N GLU A 448 7.66 -13.08 -22.11
CA GLU A 448 6.84 -11.85 -21.97
C GLU A 448 5.32 -12.17 -21.92
N GLY A 449 4.84 -13.11 -22.71
CA GLY A 449 3.44 -13.55 -22.67
C GLY A 449 3.08 -14.27 -21.36
N LYS A 450 4.00 -15.04 -20.81
CA LYS A 450 3.87 -15.69 -19.50
C LYS A 450 3.87 -14.67 -18.38
N LEU A 451 4.76 -13.66 -18.43
CA LEU A 451 4.75 -12.53 -17.50
C LEU A 451 3.41 -11.81 -17.54
N GLN A 452 2.89 -11.53 -18.73
CA GLN A 452 1.57 -10.91 -18.88
C GLN A 452 0.47 -11.75 -18.23
N GLN A 453 0.47 -13.09 -18.38
CA GLN A 453 -0.48 -13.96 -17.70
C GLN A 453 -0.40 -13.86 -16.18
N ILE A 454 0.81 -13.95 -15.63
CA ILE A 454 1.07 -13.84 -14.18
C ILE A 454 0.58 -12.50 -13.64
N ILE A 455 1.01 -11.39 -14.24
CA ILE A 455 0.67 -10.05 -13.75
C ILE A 455 -0.81 -9.72 -13.93
N THR A 456 -1.45 -10.22 -15.01
CA THR A 456 -2.90 -10.03 -15.18
C THR A 456 -3.70 -10.73 -14.08
N GLN A 457 -3.34 -11.96 -13.71
CA GLN A 457 -4.01 -12.64 -12.61
C GLN A 457 -3.64 -12.07 -11.23
N LYS A 458 -2.39 -11.64 -11.04
CA LYS A 458 -1.97 -10.89 -9.85
C LYS A 458 -2.77 -9.60 -9.70
N TYR A 459 -2.98 -8.84 -10.79
CA TYR A 459 -3.84 -7.66 -10.80
C TYR A 459 -5.25 -7.95 -10.28
N LEU A 460 -5.88 -9.02 -10.78
CA LEU A 460 -7.22 -9.40 -10.33
C LEU A 460 -7.22 -9.85 -8.84
N ALA A 461 -6.15 -10.49 -8.38
CA ALA A 461 -6.01 -10.94 -7.00
C ALA A 461 -5.75 -9.78 -6.01
N LEU A 462 -5.06 -8.74 -6.43
CA LEU A 462 -4.70 -7.59 -5.58
C LEU A 462 -5.88 -6.68 -5.25
N TYR A 463 -7.04 -6.83 -5.92
CA TYR A 463 -8.22 -6.01 -5.62
C TYR A 463 -8.59 -6.06 -4.12
N PRO A 464 -8.83 -4.92 -3.45
CA PRO A 464 -8.87 -3.54 -3.95
C PRO A 464 -7.58 -2.71 -3.71
N ASN A 465 -6.40 -3.33 -3.50
CA ASN A 465 -5.14 -2.65 -3.22
C ASN A 465 -4.60 -1.93 -4.47
N GLY A 466 -5.06 -0.71 -4.69
CA GLY A 466 -4.71 0.09 -5.86
C GLY A 466 -3.22 0.44 -5.94
N VAL A 467 -2.59 0.78 -4.83
CA VAL A 467 -1.15 1.17 -4.81
C VAL A 467 -0.26 0.03 -5.28
N GLU A 468 -0.49 -1.20 -4.81
CA GLU A 468 0.31 -2.35 -5.22
C GLU A 468 0.07 -2.71 -6.69
N ALA A 469 -1.19 -2.74 -7.14
CA ALA A 469 -1.52 -3.02 -8.53
C ALA A 469 -0.98 -1.95 -9.50
N TRP A 470 -1.04 -0.67 -9.11
CA TRP A 470 -0.46 0.42 -9.89
C TRP A 470 1.07 0.34 -9.97
N THR A 471 1.72 -0.08 -8.88
CA THR A 471 3.16 -0.31 -8.85
C THR A 471 3.57 -1.43 -9.80
N GLU A 472 2.84 -2.55 -9.81
CA GLU A 472 3.09 -3.67 -10.72
C GLU A 472 2.89 -3.29 -12.19
N TYR A 473 1.84 -2.51 -12.51
CA TYR A 473 1.64 -1.97 -13.85
C TYR A 473 2.80 -1.08 -14.29
N ARG A 474 3.20 -0.11 -13.46
CA ARG A 474 4.30 0.81 -13.78
C ARG A 474 5.62 0.08 -13.98
N ARG A 475 5.82 -1.03 -13.25
CA ARG A 475 7.01 -1.86 -13.36
C ARG A 475 7.02 -2.70 -14.63
N THR A 476 5.90 -3.32 -14.99
CA THR A 476 5.84 -4.37 -16.02
C THR A 476 5.16 -3.94 -17.32
N GLY A 477 4.24 -2.98 -17.26
CA GLY A 477 3.35 -2.61 -18.36
C GLY A 477 2.06 -3.43 -18.42
N TYR A 478 1.81 -4.31 -17.44
CA TYR A 478 0.64 -5.20 -17.40
C TYR A 478 -0.20 -4.99 -16.13
N PRO A 479 -1.51 -5.31 -16.19
CA PRO A 479 -2.28 -5.72 -17.37
C PRO A 479 -2.48 -4.57 -18.35
N TYR A 480 -2.94 -4.82 -19.58
CA TYR A 480 -3.37 -3.75 -20.48
C TYR A 480 -4.57 -3.01 -19.88
N LEU A 481 -4.54 -1.68 -19.93
CA LEU A 481 -5.55 -0.81 -19.34
C LEU A 481 -6.50 -0.27 -20.40
N ALA A 482 -7.74 0.01 -20.00
CA ALA A 482 -8.70 0.70 -20.85
C ALA A 482 -8.21 2.10 -21.24
N ASP A 483 -8.58 2.57 -22.41
CA ASP A 483 -8.21 3.89 -22.92
C ASP A 483 -8.71 5.01 -21.99
N LEU A 484 -7.91 6.07 -21.86
CA LEU A 484 -8.31 7.24 -21.10
C LEU A 484 -9.48 7.95 -21.79
N PHE A 485 -10.44 8.41 -21.00
CA PHE A 485 -11.54 9.24 -21.50
C PHE A 485 -11.03 10.58 -22.09
N ASP A 486 -10.08 11.20 -21.41
CA ASP A 486 -9.37 12.39 -21.88
C ASP A 486 -7.93 12.03 -22.27
N SER A 487 -7.68 11.93 -23.56
CA SER A 487 -6.36 11.61 -24.12
C SER A 487 -5.28 12.68 -23.85
N ASN A 488 -5.65 13.83 -23.29
CA ASN A 488 -4.72 14.91 -22.97
C ASN A 488 -4.09 14.78 -21.57
N LEU A 489 -4.59 13.86 -20.74
CA LEU A 489 -4.07 13.69 -19.37
C LEU A 489 -2.55 13.46 -19.30
N PRO A 490 -1.92 12.65 -20.17
CA PRO A 490 -0.47 12.49 -20.16
C PRO A 490 0.31 13.79 -20.31
N ASN A 491 -0.18 14.71 -21.15
CA ASN A 491 0.49 16.01 -21.39
C ASN A 491 0.50 16.89 -20.12
N LYS A 492 -0.54 16.81 -19.28
CA LYS A 492 -0.63 17.61 -18.04
C LYS A 492 0.55 17.37 -17.09
N ILE A 493 1.03 16.15 -17.05
CA ILE A 493 2.07 15.71 -16.11
C ILE A 493 3.42 15.43 -16.78
N GLY A 494 3.54 15.70 -18.09
CA GLY A 494 4.76 15.43 -18.86
C GLY A 494 5.07 13.94 -19.02
N ALA A 495 4.04 13.10 -19.07
CA ALA A 495 4.16 11.67 -19.35
C ALA A 495 4.22 11.39 -20.87
N ASP A 496 4.59 10.16 -21.25
CA ASP A 496 4.46 9.67 -22.62
C ASP A 496 2.99 9.81 -23.09
N ALA A 497 2.79 10.24 -24.34
CA ALA A 497 1.44 10.44 -24.89
C ALA A 497 0.57 9.18 -24.88
N LYS A 498 1.20 7.99 -24.84
CA LYS A 498 0.53 6.69 -24.72
C LYS A 498 0.34 6.23 -23.26
N ALA A 499 0.82 7.00 -22.27
CA ALA A 499 0.69 6.61 -20.87
C ALA A 499 -0.79 6.44 -20.50
N ARG A 500 -1.09 5.35 -19.81
CA ARG A 500 -2.44 5.05 -19.28
C ARG A 500 -2.57 5.38 -17.80
N THR A 501 -1.45 5.63 -17.13
CA THR A 501 -1.39 6.06 -15.72
C THR A 501 -0.27 7.08 -15.53
N PRO A 502 -0.31 7.88 -14.45
CA PRO A 502 0.89 8.55 -13.96
C PRO A 502 1.98 7.55 -13.59
N GLU A 503 3.24 8.01 -13.62
CA GLU A 503 4.40 7.24 -13.17
C GLU A 503 4.69 7.43 -11.67
N ARG A 504 4.24 8.53 -11.08
CA ARG A 504 4.40 8.85 -9.66
C ARG A 504 3.54 10.04 -9.25
N PHE A 505 3.47 10.32 -7.95
CA PHE A 505 2.99 11.61 -7.44
C PHE A 505 4.15 12.62 -7.43
N SER A 506 3.84 13.90 -7.70
CA SER A 506 4.75 15.01 -7.42
C SER A 506 4.69 15.41 -5.94
N PHE A 507 5.76 15.98 -5.41
CA PHE A 507 5.74 16.57 -4.09
C PHE A 507 5.00 17.92 -4.09
N SER A 508 4.47 18.30 -2.95
CA SER A 508 3.79 19.59 -2.77
C SER A 508 4.78 20.75 -2.62
N THR A 509 4.29 21.95 -2.87
CA THR A 509 5.04 23.20 -2.58
C THR A 509 5.47 23.27 -1.12
N LYS A 510 4.64 22.78 -0.20
CA LYS A 510 4.96 22.76 1.24
C LYS A 510 6.19 21.90 1.53
N GLU A 511 6.32 20.73 0.90
CA GLU A 511 7.52 19.89 1.04
C GLU A 511 8.77 20.59 0.49
N HIS A 512 8.66 21.20 -0.70
CA HIS A 512 9.76 21.96 -1.30
C HIS A 512 10.21 23.16 -0.46
N GLN A 513 9.30 23.79 0.26
CA GLN A 513 9.61 24.93 1.15
C GLN A 513 10.08 24.48 2.53
N GLY A 514 9.57 23.37 3.03
CA GLY A 514 9.84 22.89 4.39
C GLY A 514 11.17 22.15 4.53
N ASN A 515 11.66 21.51 3.47
CA ASN A 515 12.93 20.78 3.48
C ASN A 515 13.88 21.32 2.40
N PRO A 516 14.97 22.02 2.76
CA PRO A 516 15.95 22.55 1.81
C PRO A 516 16.62 21.45 0.96
N ASN A 517 16.66 20.21 1.43
CA ASN A 517 17.20 19.06 0.68
C ASN A 517 16.34 18.64 -0.50
N MET A 518 15.09 19.15 -0.62
CA MET A 518 14.28 18.99 -1.83
C MET A 518 14.93 19.59 -3.08
N SER A 519 15.89 20.48 -2.94
CA SER A 519 16.71 20.98 -4.06
C SER A 519 17.47 19.87 -4.79
N SER A 520 17.76 18.74 -4.14
CA SER A 520 18.41 17.57 -4.74
C SER A 520 17.43 16.61 -5.43
N LEU A 521 16.12 16.80 -5.28
CA LEU A 521 15.09 15.84 -5.70
C LEU A 521 15.18 15.47 -7.19
N SER A 522 15.40 16.43 -8.08
CA SER A 522 15.52 16.16 -9.51
C SER A 522 16.72 15.27 -9.86
N THR A 523 17.82 15.40 -9.13
CA THR A 523 19.00 14.53 -9.25
C THR A 523 18.68 13.12 -8.73
N LEU A 524 17.97 13.01 -7.58
CA LEU A 524 17.61 11.72 -6.98
C LEU A 524 16.58 10.96 -7.84
N LEU A 525 15.69 11.68 -8.54
CA LEU A 525 14.71 11.13 -9.47
C LEU A 525 15.29 10.82 -10.86
N ASN A 526 16.47 11.35 -11.18
CA ASN A 526 16.99 11.40 -12.55
C ASN A 526 15.97 12.04 -13.53
N GLY A 527 15.29 13.10 -13.08
CA GLY A 527 14.26 13.78 -13.84
C GLY A 527 13.51 14.83 -13.00
N PRO A 528 12.59 15.59 -13.62
CA PRO A 528 11.83 16.61 -12.91
C PRO A 528 10.84 16.02 -11.91
N ASP A 529 10.47 16.79 -10.88
CA ASP A 529 9.37 16.42 -9.97
C ASP A 529 8.02 16.59 -10.66
N LYS A 530 7.67 15.61 -11.48
CA LYS A 530 6.42 15.54 -12.26
C LYS A 530 5.85 14.14 -12.27
N GLY A 531 4.55 14.04 -12.48
CA GLY A 531 3.85 12.76 -12.55
C GLY A 531 4.30 11.83 -13.68
N GLY A 532 4.95 12.36 -14.73
CA GLY A 532 5.49 11.57 -15.84
C GLY A 532 6.91 11.02 -15.62
N THR A 533 7.57 11.37 -14.51
CA THR A 533 8.92 10.89 -14.20
C THR A 533 8.88 9.47 -13.65
N LYS A 534 9.59 8.55 -14.32
CA LYS A 534 9.65 7.13 -13.91
C LYS A 534 10.43 6.94 -12.63
N LEU A 535 10.03 5.94 -11.84
CA LEU A 535 10.73 5.52 -10.64
C LEU A 535 11.86 4.52 -10.98
N TRP A 536 12.78 4.33 -10.02
CA TRP A 536 14.01 3.54 -10.22
C TRP A 536 13.74 2.09 -10.66
N TRP A 537 12.74 1.43 -10.08
CA TRP A 537 12.44 0.01 -10.36
C TRP A 537 11.68 -0.23 -11.68
N VAL A 538 11.38 0.80 -12.44
CA VAL A 538 10.71 0.64 -13.74
C VAL A 538 11.66 0.00 -14.74
N ARG A 539 11.29 -1.18 -15.27
CA ARG A 539 12.12 -1.89 -16.24
C ARG A 539 12.30 -1.10 -17.54
N SER A 540 13.48 -1.21 -18.15
CA SER A 540 13.72 -0.71 -19.49
C SER A 540 12.91 -1.51 -20.51
N GLY A 541 12.36 -0.85 -21.52
CA GLY A 541 11.63 -1.53 -22.60
C GLY A 541 10.28 -2.15 -22.20
N ARG A 542 9.71 -1.76 -21.03
CA ARG A 542 8.35 -2.22 -20.71
C ARG A 542 7.38 -1.85 -21.83
N PRO A 543 6.37 -2.70 -22.13
CA PRO A 543 5.35 -2.36 -23.11
C PRO A 543 4.64 -1.06 -22.75
N VAL A 544 4.46 -0.18 -23.72
CA VAL A 544 3.60 0.99 -23.67
C VAL A 544 2.46 0.71 -24.62
N GLN A 545 1.23 0.76 -24.15
CA GLN A 545 0.02 0.40 -24.90
C GLN A 545 -0.24 1.34 -26.06
#